data_f5df7b120a11ff8792a6fa257b34111f
#
_entry.id   f5df7b120a11ff8792a6fa257b34111f
#
_cell.length_a   1.000
_cell.length_b   1.000
_cell.length_c   1.000
_cell.angle_alpha   90.00
_cell.angle_beta   90.00
_cell.angle_gamma   90.00
#
_symmetry.space_group_name_H-M   'P 1'
#
loop_
_entity.id
_entity.type
_entity.pdbx_description
1 polymer ?
#
loop_
_entity_poly.entity_id
_entity_poly.type
_entity_poly.pdbx_seq_one_letter_code
_entity_poly.pdbx_strand_id
1 'polypeptide(L)'
;MMPSLNRRNFLRGIGVSIALPALESLGAAPDKSAVAKRFVCVSPNYGMNPGGFFPEQTGANYALPTLLKPLEKHRRDLTVFTNLDHPKVGGGHGCSNTLLNGMELKDTKDNPQRLLSLDQFLAEKIGQQTRFPTLRMGSGGISWSRAGVILPSTGNPSQIFARLFLDDNPKIKAKTREHLREDASILDVIRQDTRRLNRVLTKRDQTKLDEYLTAIREVERKLQRRDEWIDVPKPKASDKVIKGDDEMVVDLSLIHI
;
A
#
# COMPACT_ATOMS: atom_id res chain seq x y z
N MET A 1 -16.26 -44.09 -19.20
CA MET A 1 -15.38 -42.94 -18.91
C MET A 1 -16.06 -41.71 -19.52
N MET A 2 -16.79 -40.92 -18.72
CA MET A 2 -17.47 -39.72 -19.22
C MET A 2 -16.43 -38.59 -19.36
N PRO A 3 -16.37 -37.89 -20.49
CA PRO A 3 -15.48 -36.74 -20.63
C PRO A 3 -15.92 -35.65 -19.67
N SER A 4 -14.97 -35.11 -18.91
CA SER A 4 -15.20 -33.97 -18.02
C SER A 4 -15.74 -32.79 -18.84
N LEU A 5 -16.95 -32.36 -18.54
CA LEU A 5 -17.56 -31.17 -19.12
C LEU A 5 -16.76 -29.95 -18.67
N ASN A 6 -15.76 -29.57 -19.48
CA ASN A 6 -15.01 -28.35 -19.30
C ASN A 6 -15.84 -27.18 -19.87
N ARG A 7 -16.00 -26.09 -19.15
CA ARG A 7 -16.72 -24.87 -19.56
C ARG A 7 -16.39 -24.43 -21.00
N ARG A 8 -15.14 -24.61 -21.40
CA ARG A 8 -14.65 -24.28 -22.74
C ARG A 8 -15.24 -25.18 -23.83
N ASN A 9 -15.49 -26.46 -23.54
CA ASN A 9 -16.10 -27.41 -24.46
C ASN A 9 -17.61 -27.22 -24.57
N PHE A 10 -18.27 -26.78 -23.51
CA PHE A 10 -19.68 -26.42 -23.51
C PHE A 10 -19.94 -25.22 -24.45
N LEU A 11 -19.10 -24.16 -24.35
CA LEU A 11 -19.23 -22.96 -25.18
C LEU A 11 -18.89 -23.19 -26.66
N ARG A 12 -18.00 -24.14 -26.99
CA ARG A 12 -17.69 -24.56 -28.37
C ARG A 12 -18.81 -25.36 -29.02
N GLY A 13 -19.60 -26.08 -28.24
CA GLY A 13 -20.72 -26.87 -28.74
C GLY A 13 -21.94 -26.05 -29.18
N ILE A 14 -22.05 -24.78 -28.81
CA ILE A 14 -23.22 -23.93 -29.09
C ILE A 14 -22.97 -23.00 -30.28
N GLY A 15 -21.79 -23.02 -30.92
CA GLY A 15 -21.51 -22.23 -32.14
C GLY A 15 -21.47 -20.70 -31.94
N VAL A 16 -21.51 -20.23 -30.70
CA VAL A 16 -21.43 -18.79 -30.37
C VAL A 16 -20.14 -18.58 -29.60
N SER A 17 -19.11 -18.02 -30.23
CA SER A 17 -17.94 -17.54 -29.52
C SER A 17 -18.25 -16.18 -28.90
N ILE A 18 -18.78 -16.19 -27.68
CA ILE A 18 -18.84 -14.98 -26.85
C ILE A 18 -17.43 -14.74 -26.38
N ALA A 19 -16.79 -13.67 -26.83
CA ALA A 19 -15.53 -13.19 -26.27
C ALA A 19 -15.78 -12.84 -24.81
N LEU A 20 -15.40 -13.75 -23.89
CA LEU A 20 -15.39 -13.44 -22.46
C LEU A 20 -14.39 -12.32 -22.23
N PRO A 21 -14.76 -11.28 -21.47
CA PRO A 21 -13.78 -10.29 -21.05
C PRO A 21 -12.60 -11.00 -20.41
N ALA A 22 -11.38 -10.53 -20.67
CA ALA A 22 -10.17 -11.09 -20.09
C ALA A 22 -10.33 -11.05 -18.54
N LEU A 23 -10.56 -12.21 -17.96
CA LEU A 23 -10.62 -12.34 -16.50
C LEU A 23 -9.18 -12.36 -16.02
N GLU A 24 -8.77 -11.33 -15.30
CA GLU A 24 -7.41 -11.22 -14.72
C GLU A 24 -7.04 -12.45 -13.86
N SER A 25 -8.05 -13.11 -13.29
CA SER A 25 -7.88 -14.38 -12.54
C SER A 25 -7.49 -15.58 -13.40
N LEU A 26 -7.57 -15.48 -14.74
CA LEU A 26 -7.13 -16.52 -15.70
C LEU A 26 -5.78 -16.15 -16.33
N GLY A 27 -5.21 -15.00 -15.99
CA GLY A 27 -3.84 -14.64 -16.35
C GLY A 27 -2.83 -15.64 -15.78
N ALA A 28 -1.69 -15.77 -16.44
CA ALA A 28 -0.59 -16.60 -15.95
C ALA A 28 -0.29 -16.23 -14.48
N ALA A 29 -0.07 -17.25 -13.65
CA ALA A 29 0.36 -17.01 -12.27
C ALA A 29 1.54 -16.03 -12.28
N PRO A 30 1.57 -15.02 -11.39
CA PRO A 30 2.65 -14.06 -11.38
C PRO A 30 3.98 -14.81 -11.27
N ASP A 31 4.91 -14.44 -12.14
CA ASP A 31 6.26 -14.99 -12.12
C ASP A 31 6.89 -14.71 -10.76
N LYS A 32 7.04 -15.75 -9.95
CA LYS A 32 7.62 -15.67 -8.59
C LYS A 32 9.11 -15.28 -8.63
N SER A 33 9.75 -15.29 -9.81
CA SER A 33 11.14 -14.85 -10.00
C SER A 33 11.24 -13.34 -10.22
N ALA A 34 10.15 -12.65 -10.53
CA ALA A 34 10.18 -11.22 -10.74
C ALA A 34 10.46 -10.47 -9.42
N VAL A 35 11.44 -9.58 -9.46
CA VAL A 35 11.75 -8.70 -8.30
C VAL A 35 10.52 -7.87 -7.98
N ALA A 36 10.08 -7.89 -6.72
CA ALA A 36 8.94 -7.13 -6.26
C ALA A 36 9.14 -5.63 -6.53
N LYS A 37 8.17 -5.00 -7.19
CA LYS A 37 8.19 -3.55 -7.42
C LYS A 37 8.06 -2.81 -6.09
N ARG A 38 8.76 -1.69 -5.98
CA ARG A 38 8.76 -0.84 -4.78
C ARG A 38 8.42 0.59 -5.17
N PHE A 39 7.62 1.22 -4.34
CA PHE A 39 7.33 2.65 -4.40
C PHE A 39 7.79 3.28 -3.08
N VAL A 40 8.61 4.32 -3.17
CA VAL A 40 9.11 5.07 -2.01
C VAL A 40 8.66 6.51 -2.15
N CYS A 41 7.99 7.03 -1.14
CA CYS A 41 7.62 8.44 -1.04
C CYS A 41 8.35 9.05 0.16
N VAL A 42 9.08 10.14 -0.10
CA VAL A 42 9.78 10.92 0.94
C VAL A 42 9.13 12.29 1.01
N SER A 43 8.57 12.63 2.17
CA SER A 43 7.89 13.90 2.40
C SER A 43 8.59 14.70 3.49
N PRO A 44 9.36 15.73 3.13
CA PRO A 44 9.96 16.64 4.11
C PRO A 44 8.87 17.48 4.79
N ASN A 45 8.81 17.48 6.12
CA ASN A 45 7.77 18.19 6.88
C ASN A 45 7.75 19.70 6.66
N TYR A 46 8.89 20.28 6.35
CA TYR A 46 9.05 21.73 6.14
C TYR A 46 9.08 22.13 4.65
N GLY A 47 8.81 21.17 3.76
CA GLY A 47 8.97 21.40 2.33
C GLY A 47 10.46 21.50 1.94
N MET A 48 10.70 22.10 0.79
CA MET A 48 12.04 22.27 0.22
C MET A 48 12.27 23.75 -0.10
N ASN A 49 13.52 24.22 0.09
CA ASN A 49 13.89 25.56 -0.35
C ASN A 49 13.78 25.65 -1.88
N PRO A 50 12.86 26.46 -2.43
CA PRO A 50 12.59 26.48 -3.87
C PRO A 50 13.83 26.83 -4.71
N GLY A 51 14.60 27.83 -4.32
CA GLY A 51 15.77 28.27 -5.06
C GLY A 51 16.93 27.27 -5.06
N GLY A 52 16.99 26.41 -4.03
CA GLY A 52 18.01 25.36 -3.97
C GLY A 52 17.58 24.02 -4.59
N PHE A 53 16.28 23.83 -4.80
CA PHE A 53 15.72 22.55 -5.25
C PHE A 53 15.23 22.58 -6.71
N PHE A 54 14.51 23.63 -7.13
CA PHE A 54 13.93 23.66 -8.46
C PHE A 54 14.91 24.26 -9.47
N PRO A 55 15.14 23.57 -10.61
CA PRO A 55 15.95 24.13 -11.70
C PRO A 55 15.26 25.37 -12.31
N GLU A 56 16.06 26.36 -12.71
CA GLU A 56 15.58 27.52 -13.48
C GLU A 56 15.25 27.17 -14.93
N GLN A 57 15.94 26.15 -15.45
CA GLN A 57 15.83 25.71 -16.84
C GLN A 57 14.93 24.48 -16.95
N THR A 58 14.21 24.38 -18.06
CA THR A 58 13.39 23.22 -18.40
C THR A 58 14.08 22.28 -19.40
N GLY A 59 13.56 21.08 -19.57
CA GLY A 59 14.09 20.08 -20.50
C GLY A 59 15.12 19.16 -19.85
N ALA A 60 15.85 18.38 -20.63
CA ALA A 60 16.73 17.34 -20.12
C ALA A 60 18.10 17.85 -19.62
N ASN A 61 18.52 19.03 -20.09
CA ASN A 61 19.88 19.55 -19.88
C ASN A 61 19.95 20.69 -18.86
N TYR A 62 18.97 20.78 -17.95
CA TYR A 62 18.99 21.80 -16.89
C TYR A 62 20.20 21.64 -15.96
N ALA A 63 20.70 22.74 -15.40
CA ALA A 63 21.73 22.69 -14.36
C ALA A 63 21.11 22.16 -13.05
N LEU A 64 21.76 21.19 -12.40
CA LEU A 64 21.28 20.67 -11.12
C LEU A 64 21.46 21.72 -10.02
N PRO A 65 20.37 22.13 -9.35
CA PRO A 65 20.44 23.01 -8.19
C PRO A 65 21.22 22.33 -7.04
N THR A 66 21.63 23.13 -6.07
CA THR A 66 22.50 22.67 -4.98
C THR A 66 21.97 21.46 -4.24
N LEU A 67 20.65 21.40 -3.95
CA LEU A 67 20.03 20.29 -3.23
C LEU A 67 19.87 19.02 -4.09
N LEU A 68 19.91 19.13 -5.40
CA LEU A 68 19.85 17.99 -6.32
C LEU A 68 21.22 17.47 -6.77
N LYS A 69 22.31 18.18 -6.49
CA LYS A 69 23.68 17.73 -6.84
C LYS A 69 24.02 16.32 -6.37
N PRO A 70 23.63 15.87 -5.15
CA PRO A 70 23.89 14.49 -4.72
C PRO A 70 23.23 13.43 -5.61
N LEU A 71 22.20 13.81 -6.38
CA LEU A 71 21.48 12.91 -7.30
C LEU A 71 22.06 12.94 -8.73
N GLU A 72 23.18 13.60 -8.98
CA GLU A 72 23.75 13.75 -10.32
C GLU A 72 23.96 12.41 -11.04
N LYS A 73 24.43 11.39 -10.33
CA LYS A 73 24.59 10.03 -10.88
C LYS A 73 23.28 9.38 -11.34
N HIS A 74 22.15 9.86 -10.83
CA HIS A 74 20.81 9.38 -11.18
C HIS A 74 20.06 10.32 -12.13
N ARG A 75 20.75 11.29 -12.71
CA ARG A 75 20.15 12.32 -13.57
C ARG A 75 19.25 11.77 -14.67
N ARG A 76 19.62 10.65 -15.26
CA ARG A 76 18.86 10.01 -16.35
C ARG A 76 17.54 9.39 -15.87
N ASP A 77 17.46 9.08 -14.58
CA ASP A 77 16.32 8.45 -13.92
C ASP A 77 15.52 9.46 -13.09
N LEU A 78 15.90 10.75 -13.10
CA LEU A 78 15.31 11.82 -12.30
C LEU A 78 14.44 12.73 -13.19
N THR A 79 13.23 12.97 -12.74
CA THR A 79 12.33 13.98 -13.30
C THR A 79 11.94 14.97 -12.20
N VAL A 80 12.19 16.25 -12.43
CA VAL A 80 11.79 17.34 -11.52
C VAL A 80 10.56 18.02 -12.10
N PHE A 81 9.48 18.04 -11.30
CA PHE A 81 8.25 18.74 -11.63
C PHE A 81 8.23 20.08 -10.91
N THR A 82 7.92 21.16 -11.63
CA THR A 82 7.76 22.51 -11.09
C THR A 82 6.36 23.05 -11.44
N ASN A 83 5.92 24.05 -10.72
CA ASN A 83 4.62 24.71 -10.97
C ASN A 83 3.41 23.75 -10.88
N LEU A 84 3.54 22.66 -10.11
CA LEU A 84 2.42 21.82 -9.77
C LEU A 84 1.85 22.31 -8.43
N ASP A 85 0.57 22.60 -8.44
CA ASP A 85 -0.17 22.99 -7.24
C ASP A 85 -1.48 22.21 -7.17
N HIS A 86 -2.00 22.04 -5.97
CA HIS A 86 -3.28 21.41 -5.75
C HIS A 86 -4.32 22.48 -5.36
N PRO A 87 -5.29 22.77 -6.23
CA PRO A 87 -6.34 23.73 -5.93
C PRO A 87 -7.04 23.41 -4.61
N LYS A 88 -7.29 24.41 -3.77
CA LYS A 88 -8.02 24.31 -2.50
C LYS A 88 -7.31 23.57 -1.35
N VAL A 89 -6.14 23.02 -1.55
CA VAL A 89 -5.34 22.47 -0.45
C VAL A 89 -4.50 23.60 0.13
N GLY A 90 -4.69 23.90 1.41
CA GLY A 90 -3.91 24.90 2.11
C GLY A 90 -2.45 24.48 2.27
N GLY A 91 -1.53 25.46 2.31
CA GLY A 91 -0.12 25.22 2.57
C GLY A 91 0.20 24.93 4.04
N GLY A 92 1.48 24.72 4.33
CA GLY A 92 1.99 24.45 5.67
C GLY A 92 1.72 23.02 6.18
N HIS A 93 1.77 22.83 7.51
CA HIS A 93 1.63 21.51 8.11
C HIS A 93 0.29 20.81 7.84
N GLY A 94 -0.76 21.57 7.52
CA GLY A 94 -2.09 21.01 7.19
C GLY A 94 -2.14 20.22 5.89
N CYS A 95 -1.23 20.47 4.95
CA CYS A 95 -1.22 19.79 3.67
C CYS A 95 -0.67 18.34 3.75
N SER A 96 0.02 17.96 4.82
CA SER A 96 0.57 16.61 4.98
C SER A 96 -0.51 15.53 4.88
N ASN A 97 -1.70 15.77 5.42
CA ASN A 97 -2.82 14.83 5.38
C ASN A 97 -3.38 14.61 3.97
N THR A 98 -3.09 15.47 3.01
CA THR A 98 -3.63 15.44 1.66
C THR A 98 -2.57 15.16 0.59
N LEU A 99 -1.31 15.01 1.00
CA LEU A 99 -0.17 14.86 0.10
C LEU A 99 -0.33 13.70 -0.89
N LEU A 100 -0.81 12.56 -0.45
CA LEU A 100 -0.89 11.34 -1.27
C LEU A 100 -2.30 11.06 -1.82
N ASN A 101 -3.30 11.89 -1.52
CA ASN A 101 -4.65 11.72 -2.05
C ASN A 101 -5.20 12.98 -2.74
N GLY A 102 -4.62 14.15 -2.49
CA GLY A 102 -5.05 15.42 -3.08
C GLY A 102 -6.46 15.87 -2.67
N MET A 103 -7.02 15.35 -1.58
CA MET A 103 -8.41 15.60 -1.17
C MET A 103 -8.47 16.40 0.12
N GLU A 104 -9.28 17.44 0.16
CA GLU A 104 -9.63 18.05 1.43
C GLU A 104 -10.59 17.17 2.23
N LEU A 105 -10.35 17.03 3.55
CA LEU A 105 -11.17 16.20 4.43
C LEU A 105 -12.65 16.60 4.42
N LYS A 106 -12.93 17.90 4.32
CA LYS A 106 -14.32 18.40 4.27
C LYS A 106 -15.09 17.93 3.04
N ASP A 107 -14.40 17.68 1.92
CA ASP A 107 -15.01 17.29 0.65
C ASP A 107 -15.26 15.76 0.55
N THR A 108 -14.90 15.01 1.59
CA THR A 108 -14.97 13.55 1.59
C THR A 108 -15.92 12.96 2.63
N LYS A 109 -16.67 13.81 3.37
CA LYS A 109 -17.57 13.36 4.44
C LYS A 109 -18.56 12.27 4.01
N ASP A 110 -19.08 12.40 2.79
CA ASP A 110 -20.08 11.45 2.26
C ASP A 110 -19.44 10.31 1.44
N ASN A 111 -18.15 10.39 1.17
CA ASN A 111 -17.42 9.36 0.43
C ASN A 111 -15.97 9.24 0.93
N PRO A 112 -15.76 8.58 2.07
CA PRO A 112 -14.44 8.43 2.67
C PRO A 112 -13.44 7.63 1.81
N GLN A 113 -13.93 6.82 0.86
CA GLN A 113 -13.07 6.06 -0.05
C GLN A 113 -12.22 6.96 -0.97
N ARG A 114 -12.63 8.21 -1.18
CA ARG A 114 -11.85 9.20 -1.93
C ARG A 114 -10.57 9.61 -1.21
N LEU A 115 -10.45 9.32 0.08
CA LEU A 115 -9.23 9.55 0.88
C LEU A 115 -8.15 8.50 0.65
N LEU A 116 -8.44 7.41 -0.04
CA LEU A 116 -7.43 6.37 -0.31
C LEU A 116 -6.17 6.99 -0.91
N SER A 117 -5.05 6.87 -0.19
CA SER A 117 -3.78 7.45 -0.61
C SER A 117 -3.09 6.60 -1.67
N LEU A 118 -2.25 7.24 -2.49
CA LEU A 118 -1.54 6.61 -3.60
C LEU A 118 -0.70 5.40 -3.15
N ASP A 119 0.02 5.53 -2.03
CA ASP A 119 0.82 4.45 -1.48
C ASP A 119 -0.02 3.22 -1.09
N GLN A 120 -1.21 3.42 -0.52
CA GLN A 120 -2.11 2.34 -0.17
C GLN A 120 -2.77 1.73 -1.42
N PHE A 121 -3.13 2.56 -2.41
CA PHE A 121 -3.60 2.05 -3.70
C PHE A 121 -2.56 1.18 -4.39
N LEU A 122 -1.30 1.61 -4.42
CA LEU A 122 -0.20 0.83 -4.97
C LEU A 122 0.06 -0.45 -4.17
N ALA A 123 -0.02 -0.39 -2.84
CA ALA A 123 0.14 -1.56 -1.99
C ALA A 123 -0.90 -2.66 -2.27
N GLU A 124 -2.13 -2.28 -2.60
CA GLU A 124 -3.16 -3.24 -3.03
C GLU A 124 -2.77 -3.95 -4.34
N LYS A 125 -2.05 -3.27 -5.22
CA LYS A 125 -1.69 -3.79 -6.54
C LYS A 125 -0.37 -4.56 -6.56
N ILE A 126 0.66 -4.04 -5.91
CA ILE A 126 2.03 -4.59 -5.98
C ILE A 126 2.56 -5.12 -4.65
N GLY A 127 1.91 -4.81 -3.52
CA GLY A 127 2.38 -5.20 -2.19
C GLY A 127 2.16 -6.66 -1.81
N GLN A 128 1.51 -7.45 -2.68
CA GLN A 128 1.14 -8.84 -2.38
C GLN A 128 2.34 -9.78 -2.31
N GLN A 129 3.46 -9.42 -2.92
CA GLN A 129 4.65 -10.25 -3.03
C GLN A 129 5.62 -10.09 -1.85
N THR A 130 5.32 -9.21 -0.90
CA THR A 130 6.21 -8.87 0.21
C THR A 130 5.55 -9.09 1.56
N ARG A 131 6.36 -9.36 2.59
CA ARG A 131 5.91 -9.50 3.99
C ARG A 131 5.12 -8.27 4.46
N PHE A 132 5.62 -7.09 4.13
CA PHE A 132 5.00 -5.81 4.46
C PHE A 132 4.56 -5.11 3.18
N PRO A 133 3.26 -5.10 2.85
CA PRO A 133 2.74 -4.38 1.69
C PRO A 133 3.05 -2.89 1.73
N THR A 134 3.11 -2.33 2.95
CA THR A 134 3.48 -0.94 3.22
C THR A 134 4.33 -0.85 4.47
N LEU A 135 5.29 0.06 4.46
CA LEU A 135 6.08 0.45 5.62
C LEU A 135 5.97 1.97 5.75
N ARG A 136 5.28 2.41 6.80
CA ARG A 136 5.06 3.83 7.08
C ARG A 136 5.98 4.25 8.21
N MET A 137 6.89 5.16 7.89
CA MET A 137 7.90 5.67 8.82
C MET A 137 7.75 7.18 8.99
N GLY A 138 8.07 7.70 10.16
CA GLY A 138 8.02 9.13 10.44
C GLY A 138 7.09 9.50 11.59
N SER A 139 6.99 10.80 11.86
CA SER A 139 6.23 11.38 12.98
C SER A 139 4.77 11.68 12.67
N GLY A 140 4.35 11.62 11.41
CA GLY A 140 3.00 11.94 10.97
C GLY A 140 2.35 10.84 10.16
N GLY A 141 1.06 10.96 9.88
CA GLY A 141 0.34 10.06 8.99
C GLY A 141 -0.03 10.77 7.68
N ILE A 142 0.53 10.30 6.56
CA ILE A 142 0.16 10.79 5.22
C ILE A 142 -0.59 9.73 4.42
N SER A 143 -0.72 8.53 4.99
CA SER A 143 -1.34 7.38 4.35
C SER A 143 -2.77 7.18 4.85
N TRP A 144 -3.70 6.95 3.93
CA TRP A 144 -5.12 6.75 4.22
C TRP A 144 -5.60 5.42 3.64
N SER A 145 -6.34 4.68 4.46
CA SER A 145 -6.96 3.45 4.02
C SER A 145 -8.16 3.73 3.09
N ARG A 146 -8.63 2.71 2.40
CA ARG A 146 -9.87 2.75 1.59
C ARG A 146 -11.11 3.10 2.43
N ALA A 147 -11.10 2.78 3.71
CA ALA A 147 -12.17 3.17 4.64
C ALA A 147 -12.11 4.63 5.11
N GLY A 148 -11.18 5.44 4.58
CA GLY A 148 -11.02 6.84 4.96
C GLY A 148 -10.40 7.04 6.34
N VAL A 149 -9.62 6.06 6.81
CA VAL A 149 -8.93 6.12 8.10
C VAL A 149 -7.46 6.39 7.88
N ILE A 150 -6.91 7.38 8.60
CA ILE A 150 -5.48 7.68 8.59
C ILE A 150 -4.71 6.51 9.23
N LEU A 151 -3.65 6.10 8.57
CA LEU A 151 -2.84 4.98 9.02
C LEU A 151 -1.62 5.50 9.79
N PRO A 152 -1.37 5.00 11.02
CA PRO A 152 -0.28 5.48 11.85
C PRO A 152 1.08 5.14 11.24
N SER A 153 2.06 6.02 11.46
CA SER A 153 3.46 5.83 11.14
C SER A 153 4.26 5.45 12.39
N THR A 154 5.42 4.86 12.19
CA THR A 154 6.36 4.51 13.26
C THR A 154 7.59 5.39 13.15
N GLY A 155 7.82 6.26 14.15
CA GLY A 155 8.98 7.16 14.20
C GLY A 155 10.19 6.58 14.95
N ASN A 156 10.08 5.42 15.58
CA ASN A 156 11.17 4.82 16.35
C ASN A 156 12.02 3.87 15.48
N PRO A 157 13.29 4.20 15.18
CA PRO A 157 14.15 3.39 14.32
C PRO A 157 14.37 1.97 14.84
N SER A 158 14.51 1.79 16.18
CA SER A 158 14.71 0.47 16.77
C SER A 158 13.51 -0.44 16.59
N GLN A 159 12.29 0.11 16.67
CA GLN A 159 11.07 -0.66 16.39
C GLN A 159 10.97 -1.04 14.92
N ILE A 160 11.35 -0.13 14.01
CA ILE A 160 11.39 -0.41 12.56
C ILE A 160 12.40 -1.51 12.28
N PHE A 161 13.61 -1.40 12.84
CA PHE A 161 14.66 -2.42 12.70
C PHE A 161 14.19 -3.79 13.21
N ALA A 162 13.65 -3.85 14.41
CA ALA A 162 13.13 -5.09 14.97
C ALA A 162 12.04 -5.71 14.10
N ARG A 163 11.12 -4.89 13.61
CA ARG A 163 10.05 -5.35 12.72
C ARG A 163 10.56 -5.96 11.42
N LEU A 164 11.63 -5.38 10.85
CA LEU A 164 12.16 -5.80 9.55
C LEU A 164 13.13 -6.98 9.65
N PHE A 165 13.97 -7.03 10.68
CA PHE A 165 15.16 -7.87 10.72
C PHE A 165 15.21 -8.87 11.88
N LEU A 166 14.48 -8.64 12.98
CA LEU A 166 14.51 -9.57 14.12
C LEU A 166 13.33 -10.54 14.04
N ASP A 167 13.64 -11.83 14.00
CA ASP A 167 12.62 -12.87 14.03
C ASP A 167 11.92 -12.94 15.39
N ASP A 168 10.62 -13.16 15.33
CA ASP A 168 9.83 -13.38 16.54
C ASP A 168 10.18 -14.74 17.15
N ASN A 169 10.25 -14.80 18.48
CA ASN A 169 10.47 -16.07 19.17
C ASN A 169 9.25 -17.01 19.01
N PRO A 170 9.42 -18.33 19.24
CA PRO A 170 8.35 -19.30 19.04
C PRO A 170 7.09 -19.02 19.86
N LYS A 171 7.21 -18.47 21.07
CA LYS A 171 6.05 -18.12 21.91
C LYS A 171 5.24 -16.96 21.31
N ILE A 172 5.92 -15.95 20.76
CA ILE A 172 5.26 -14.82 20.07
C ILE A 172 4.57 -15.31 18.81
N LYS A 173 5.22 -16.18 18.03
CA LYS A 173 4.62 -16.78 16.83
C LYS A 173 3.36 -17.59 17.18
N ALA A 174 3.41 -18.41 18.22
CA ALA A 174 2.27 -19.20 18.68
C ALA A 174 1.09 -18.31 19.08
N LYS A 175 1.33 -17.29 19.91
CA LYS A 175 0.32 -16.32 20.32
C LYS A 175 -0.27 -15.56 19.12
N THR A 176 0.58 -15.18 18.16
CA THR A 176 0.11 -14.53 16.94
C THR A 176 -0.83 -15.43 16.14
N ARG A 177 -0.53 -16.74 16.00
CA ARG A 177 -1.42 -17.69 15.33
C ARG A 177 -2.77 -17.85 16.02
N GLU A 178 -2.74 -17.89 17.36
CA GLU A 178 -3.98 -17.96 18.14
C GLU A 178 -4.88 -16.75 17.83
N HIS A 179 -4.35 -15.54 17.91
CA HIS A 179 -5.10 -14.32 17.57
C HIS A 179 -5.58 -14.32 16.10
N LEU A 180 -4.76 -14.78 15.16
CA LEU A 180 -5.18 -14.87 13.74
C LEU A 180 -6.38 -15.81 13.55
N ARG A 181 -6.44 -16.91 14.31
CA ARG A 181 -7.58 -17.85 14.27
C ARG A 181 -8.83 -17.24 14.89
N GLU A 182 -8.69 -16.53 16.00
CA GLU A 182 -9.79 -15.80 16.65
C GLU A 182 -10.37 -14.75 15.71
N ASP A 183 -9.51 -13.92 15.11
CA ASP A 183 -9.91 -12.88 14.16
C ASP A 183 -10.62 -13.49 12.94
N ALA A 184 -10.10 -14.58 12.38
CA ALA A 184 -10.70 -15.29 11.25
C ALA A 184 -12.09 -15.83 11.61
N SER A 185 -12.26 -16.39 12.82
CA SER A 185 -13.54 -16.89 13.31
C SER A 185 -14.59 -15.79 13.42
N ILE A 186 -14.21 -14.60 13.93
CA ILE A 186 -15.09 -13.42 14.01
C ILE A 186 -15.54 -12.99 12.62
N LEU A 187 -14.61 -12.95 11.65
CA LEU A 187 -14.93 -12.55 10.28
C LEU A 187 -15.90 -13.52 9.60
N ASP A 188 -15.80 -14.82 9.86
CA ASP A 188 -16.74 -15.81 9.33
C ASP A 188 -18.18 -15.61 9.85
N VAL A 189 -18.34 -15.28 11.14
CA VAL A 189 -19.64 -14.93 11.71
C VAL A 189 -20.21 -13.69 11.03
N ILE A 190 -19.43 -12.63 10.91
CA ILE A 190 -19.84 -11.38 10.25
C ILE A 190 -20.29 -11.66 8.81
N ARG A 191 -19.59 -12.49 8.07
CA ARG A 191 -19.95 -12.85 6.68
C ARG A 191 -21.29 -13.58 6.59
N GLN A 192 -21.59 -14.48 7.54
CA GLN A 192 -22.86 -15.20 7.57
C GLN A 192 -24.03 -14.24 7.85
N ASP A 193 -23.89 -13.37 8.83
CA ASP A 193 -24.93 -12.41 9.20
C ASP A 193 -25.15 -11.39 8.07
N THR A 194 -24.09 -10.94 7.43
CA THR A 194 -24.17 -10.01 6.31
C THR A 194 -24.90 -10.60 5.11
N ARG A 195 -24.69 -11.89 4.78
CA ARG A 195 -25.45 -12.57 3.71
C ARG A 195 -26.94 -12.65 4.01
N ARG A 196 -27.32 -12.83 5.27
CA ARG A 196 -28.74 -12.83 5.70
C ARG A 196 -29.34 -11.42 5.55
N LEU A 197 -28.61 -10.41 6.02
CA LEU A 197 -29.05 -9.02 5.99
C LEU A 197 -29.21 -8.51 4.55
N ASN A 198 -28.33 -8.86 3.63
CA ASN A 198 -28.37 -8.41 2.23
C ASN A 198 -29.66 -8.78 1.49
N ARG A 199 -30.37 -9.83 1.94
CA ARG A 199 -31.62 -10.27 1.31
C ARG A 199 -32.82 -9.38 1.63
N VAL A 200 -32.72 -8.57 2.68
CA VAL A 200 -33.85 -7.74 3.18
C VAL A 200 -33.61 -6.23 3.03
N LEU A 201 -32.42 -5.85 2.58
CA LEU A 201 -32.03 -4.45 2.44
C LEU A 201 -32.48 -3.82 1.13
N THR A 202 -32.73 -2.49 1.18
CA THR A 202 -32.92 -1.66 -0.02
C THR A 202 -31.63 -1.60 -0.85
N LYS A 203 -31.73 -1.26 -2.14
CA LYS A 203 -30.55 -1.12 -3.02
C LYS A 203 -29.51 -0.12 -2.47
N ARG A 204 -29.97 0.97 -1.86
CA ARG A 204 -29.08 1.98 -1.27
C ARG A 204 -28.30 1.40 -0.09
N ASP A 205 -28.95 0.61 0.75
CA ASP A 205 -28.32 0.00 1.91
C ASP A 205 -27.42 -1.18 1.50
N GLN A 206 -27.78 -1.90 0.44
CA GLN A 206 -26.91 -2.92 -0.18
C GLN A 206 -25.56 -2.33 -0.63
N THR A 207 -25.56 -1.11 -1.21
CA THR A 207 -24.31 -0.44 -1.59
C THR A 207 -23.42 -0.18 -0.36
N LYS A 208 -23.99 0.31 0.74
CA LYS A 208 -23.23 0.50 1.99
C LYS A 208 -22.71 -0.80 2.57
N LEU A 209 -23.53 -1.86 2.47
CA LEU A 209 -23.14 -3.19 2.91
C LEU A 209 -22.00 -3.76 2.08
N ASP A 210 -21.98 -3.52 0.76
CA ASP A 210 -20.87 -3.92 -0.14
C ASP A 210 -19.58 -3.17 0.19
N GLU A 211 -19.66 -1.90 0.56
CA GLU A 211 -18.51 -1.13 1.04
C GLU A 211 -17.95 -1.73 2.34
N TYR A 212 -18.81 -2.06 3.28
CA TYR A 212 -18.43 -2.74 4.52
C TYR A 212 -17.80 -4.11 4.24
N LEU A 213 -18.39 -4.92 3.36
CA LEU A 213 -17.84 -6.22 2.96
C LEU A 213 -16.48 -6.09 2.26
N THR A 214 -16.26 -5.01 1.53
CA THR A 214 -14.96 -4.73 0.93
C THR A 214 -13.90 -4.50 2.00
N ALA A 215 -14.22 -3.72 3.04
CA ALA A 215 -13.32 -3.54 4.19
C ALA A 215 -13.03 -4.87 4.92
N ILE A 216 -14.04 -5.72 5.11
CA ILE A 216 -13.87 -7.07 5.70
C ILE A 216 -12.91 -7.92 4.86
N ARG A 217 -13.06 -7.95 3.53
CA ARG A 217 -12.14 -8.69 2.64
C ARG A 217 -10.70 -8.18 2.69
N GLU A 218 -10.51 -6.89 2.95
CA GLU A 218 -9.16 -6.33 3.16
C GLU A 218 -8.54 -6.84 4.46
N VAL A 219 -9.33 -6.91 5.53
CA VAL A 219 -8.85 -7.48 6.80
C VAL A 219 -8.52 -8.96 6.63
N GLU A 220 -9.39 -9.77 6.02
CA GLU A 220 -9.12 -11.18 5.72
C GLU A 220 -7.79 -11.37 4.97
N ARG A 221 -7.55 -10.59 3.91
CA ARG A 221 -6.31 -10.65 3.15
C ARG A 221 -5.08 -10.29 3.98
N LYS A 222 -5.20 -9.34 4.92
CA LYS A 222 -4.11 -8.98 5.83
C LYS A 222 -3.83 -10.10 6.83
N LEU A 223 -4.84 -10.75 7.38
CA LEU A 223 -4.69 -11.87 8.30
C LEU A 223 -4.04 -13.06 7.61
N GLN A 224 -4.57 -13.45 6.44
CA GLN A 224 -4.01 -14.54 5.64
C GLN A 224 -2.53 -14.31 5.31
N ARG A 225 -2.17 -13.10 4.85
CA ARG A 225 -0.77 -12.77 4.59
C ARG A 225 0.08 -12.89 5.84
N ARG A 226 -0.40 -12.39 6.98
CA ARG A 226 0.35 -12.47 8.22
C ARG A 226 0.62 -13.93 8.61
N ASP A 227 -0.33 -14.83 8.40
CA ASP A 227 -0.17 -16.26 8.63
C ASP A 227 0.87 -16.87 7.67
N GLU A 228 0.79 -16.60 6.37
CA GLU A 228 1.73 -17.06 5.35
C GLU A 228 3.19 -16.67 5.65
N TRP A 229 3.41 -15.49 6.24
CA TRP A 229 4.74 -14.96 6.52
C TRP A 229 5.25 -15.24 7.94
N ILE A 230 4.46 -15.85 8.82
CA ILE A 230 4.83 -16.03 10.24
C ILE A 230 6.06 -16.92 10.42
N ASP A 231 6.22 -17.92 9.57
CA ASP A 231 7.34 -18.87 9.61
C ASP A 231 8.47 -18.54 8.64
N VAL A 232 8.24 -17.61 7.71
CA VAL A 232 9.28 -17.18 6.77
C VAL A 232 10.32 -16.37 7.55
N PRO A 233 11.61 -16.72 7.51
CA PRO A 233 12.66 -15.97 8.21
C PRO A 233 12.72 -14.53 7.72
N LYS A 234 13.00 -13.60 8.62
CA LYS A 234 13.30 -12.22 8.23
C LYS A 234 14.70 -12.13 7.63
N PRO A 235 14.95 -11.18 6.71
CA PRO A 235 16.27 -10.98 6.14
C PRO A 235 17.26 -10.59 7.24
N LYS A 236 18.51 -11.03 7.10
CA LYS A 236 19.59 -10.56 7.98
C LYS A 236 19.95 -9.13 7.61
N ALA A 237 20.08 -8.27 8.61
CA ALA A 237 20.60 -6.92 8.37
C ALA A 237 22.05 -7.00 7.89
N SER A 238 22.42 -6.13 6.94
CA SER A 238 23.82 -6.03 6.55
C SER A 238 24.68 -5.42 7.65
N ASP A 239 25.97 -5.78 7.71
CA ASP A 239 26.90 -5.25 8.71
C ASP A 239 26.98 -3.71 8.69
N LYS A 240 26.77 -3.09 7.53
CA LYS A 240 26.70 -1.63 7.38
C LYS A 240 25.54 -1.01 8.14
N VAL A 241 24.38 -1.67 8.13
CA VAL A 241 23.18 -1.22 8.88
C VAL A 241 23.37 -1.42 10.37
N ILE A 242 24.06 -2.49 10.79
CA ILE A 242 24.27 -2.82 12.21
C ILE A 242 25.31 -1.87 12.83
N LYS A 243 26.37 -1.50 12.11
CA LYS A 243 27.47 -0.67 12.62
C LYS A 243 27.13 0.80 12.71
N GLY A 244 25.99 1.24 12.11
CA GLY A 244 25.61 2.64 12.12
C GLY A 244 26.75 3.51 11.66
N ASP A 245 27.13 3.42 10.37
CA ASP A 245 28.03 4.41 9.79
C ASP A 245 27.40 5.77 10.05
N ASP A 246 28.06 6.63 10.84
CA ASP A 246 27.56 7.94 11.27
C ASP A 246 27.15 8.85 10.10
N GLU A 247 27.62 8.56 8.87
CA GLU A 247 27.21 9.22 7.64
C GLU A 247 25.86 8.73 7.08
N MET A 248 25.27 7.64 7.61
CA MET A 248 24.00 7.09 7.15
C MET A 248 22.95 7.05 8.25
N VAL A 249 22.92 8.03 9.12
CA VAL A 249 21.67 8.40 9.82
C VAL A 249 20.78 9.09 8.80
N VAL A 250 20.28 8.31 7.86
CA VAL A 250 19.08 8.71 7.13
C VAL A 250 18.05 8.93 8.22
N ASP A 251 17.64 10.17 8.42
CA ASP A 251 16.52 10.48 9.29
C ASP A 251 15.30 9.71 8.77
N LEU A 252 15.12 8.50 9.28
CA LEU A 252 14.02 7.60 8.91
C LEU A 252 12.65 8.22 9.18
N SER A 253 12.61 9.37 9.86
CA SER A 253 11.38 10.16 10.03
C SER A 253 10.82 10.70 8.72
N LEU A 254 11.63 10.75 7.67
CA LEU A 254 11.27 11.31 6.37
C LEU A 254 10.86 10.25 5.33
N ILE A 255 10.99 8.96 5.64
CA ILE A 255 10.74 7.89 4.67
C ILE A 255 9.38 7.26 4.95
N HIS A 256 8.46 7.40 4.00
CA HIS A 256 7.23 6.63 3.93
C HIS A 256 7.33 5.64 2.77
N ILE A 257 7.28 4.36 3.08
CA ILE A 257 7.34 3.27 2.10
C ILE A 257 5.99 2.60 1.99
#